data_f7e7d2aa7c9d5cb9174f87f3992d778f
#
_entry.id   f7e7d2aa7c9d5cb9174f87f3992d778f
#
_cell.length_a   1.000
_cell.length_b   1.000
_cell.length_c   1.000
_cell.angle_alpha   90.00
_cell.angle_beta   90.00
_cell.angle_gamma   90.00
#
_symmetry.space_group_name_H-M   'P 1'
#
loop_
_entity.id
_entity.type
_entity.pdbx_description
1 polymer ?
#
loop_
_entity_poly.entity_id
_entity_poly.type
_entity_poly.pdbx_seq_one_letter_code
_entity_poly.pdbx_strand_id
1 'polypeptide(L)'
;MLRCSILTIFLAFSLLAGAQDWKVVRENSQTAFPKTVAAGNYSGIAHLHDDIYAVVSDKSDSALYFNFRIQVNPKTGELEQVENLGFTERTDGTLNDGKPWLGLEKGFDHEAIVKVSDSTLVIASEGYCRLKEYPILPISADTATVGYPQNLWESRWPSSEFYPNYNFESLAFDSVHQYLWTIPESTLRKDGQPATPQNGLTNQLRLMRLDWGKMKEESSKEENSKKDGSKENSSKKDSRYMTTYAYQMDQPSTRKKADIYVMGVSELCALPDGQLLVLEREVFIPKIKIGAFCKCKLYLINPLNSEEFSMKEKFSMKEKFSMKEKFSSDTPFLKKRLLTEWKTGLSLSKRSFANYEGMCLGPKLEDGSQVIILLSDSQDQYAGVLKDWFKTIVIRKE
;
A
#
# COMPACT_ATOMS: atom_id res chain seq x y z
N MET A 1 -56.34 -23.94 49.49
CA MET A 1 -54.96 -24.10 49.06
C MET A 1 -54.74 -23.32 47.75
N LEU A 2 -54.23 -22.08 47.87
CA LEU A 2 -53.99 -21.21 46.74
C LEU A 2 -52.52 -21.40 46.31
N ARG A 3 -52.28 -21.86 45.09
CA ARG A 3 -50.93 -21.96 44.49
C ARG A 3 -50.65 -20.62 43.76
N CYS A 4 -49.78 -19.78 44.32
CA CYS A 4 -49.19 -18.64 43.61
C CYS A 4 -48.11 -19.12 42.68
N SER A 5 -48.32 -18.98 41.37
CA SER A 5 -47.29 -19.16 40.34
C SER A 5 -46.56 -17.84 40.17
N ILE A 6 -45.31 -17.79 40.56
CA ILE A 6 -44.40 -16.66 40.29
C ILE A 6 -43.89 -16.78 38.87
N LEU A 7 -44.33 -15.88 38.01
CA LEU A 7 -43.84 -15.76 36.61
C LEU A 7 -42.57 -14.90 36.63
N THR A 8 -41.42 -15.53 36.51
CA THR A 8 -40.13 -14.83 36.42
C THR A 8 -39.92 -14.37 34.96
N ILE A 9 -40.10 -13.08 34.71
CA ILE A 9 -39.80 -12.46 33.41
C ILE A 9 -38.29 -12.22 33.35
N PHE A 10 -37.59 -13.04 32.54
CA PHE A 10 -36.22 -12.74 32.13
C PHE A 10 -36.27 -11.64 31.07
N LEU A 11 -35.93 -10.40 31.42
CA LEU A 11 -35.58 -9.34 30.47
C LEU A 11 -34.19 -9.67 29.92
N ALA A 12 -34.14 -10.23 28.72
CA ALA A 12 -32.92 -10.30 27.95
C ALA A 12 -32.59 -8.88 27.46
N PHE A 13 -31.71 -8.18 28.15
CA PHE A 13 -31.02 -7.04 27.60
C PHE A 13 -30.07 -7.55 26.52
N SER A 14 -30.51 -7.56 25.26
CA SER A 14 -29.60 -7.61 24.13
C SER A 14 -28.83 -6.28 24.13
N LEU A 15 -27.63 -6.30 24.68
CA LEU A 15 -26.63 -5.28 24.40
C LEU A 15 -26.37 -5.33 22.87
N LEU A 16 -27.01 -4.42 22.16
CA LEU A 16 -26.56 -4.02 20.84
C LEU A 16 -25.18 -3.40 21.06
N ALA A 17 -24.13 -4.25 21.05
CA ALA A 17 -22.79 -3.78 20.86
C ALA A 17 -22.79 -3.14 19.47
N GLY A 18 -22.94 -1.81 19.40
CA GLY A 18 -22.73 -1.06 18.17
C GLY A 18 -21.38 -1.48 17.64
N ALA A 19 -21.32 -1.94 16.38
CA ALA A 19 -20.05 -2.29 15.76
C ALA A 19 -19.15 -1.05 15.86
N GLN A 20 -18.10 -1.14 16.67
CA GLN A 20 -17.10 -0.07 16.76
C GLN A 20 -16.45 0.09 15.38
N ASP A 21 -16.44 1.31 14.88
CA ASP A 21 -15.94 1.61 13.57
C ASP A 21 -14.82 2.67 13.62
N TRP A 22 -13.89 2.61 12.67
CA TRP A 22 -12.78 3.55 12.61
C TRP A 22 -13.22 4.93 12.15
N LYS A 23 -12.78 5.98 12.84
CA LYS A 23 -13.05 7.38 12.50
C LYS A 23 -11.76 8.19 12.55
N VAL A 24 -11.68 9.20 11.70
CA VAL A 24 -10.63 10.22 11.81
C VAL A 24 -10.95 11.13 12.99
N VAL A 25 -10.02 11.22 13.93
CA VAL A 25 -10.12 12.12 15.09
C VAL A 25 -9.23 13.34 14.94
N ARG A 26 -8.21 13.27 14.08
CA ARG A 26 -7.34 14.41 13.76
C ARG A 26 -6.66 14.23 12.40
N GLU A 27 -6.52 15.33 11.67
CA GLU A 27 -5.65 15.45 10.52
C GLU A 27 -4.56 16.50 10.80
N ASN A 28 -3.32 16.08 10.77
CA ASN A 28 -2.21 16.98 10.94
C ASN A 28 -1.77 17.58 9.60
N SER A 29 -1.16 18.76 9.65
CA SER A 29 -0.65 19.43 8.48
C SER A 29 0.52 18.66 7.85
N GLN A 30 0.64 18.72 6.53
CA GLN A 30 1.83 18.19 5.86
C GLN A 30 3.07 19.02 6.20
N THR A 31 4.19 18.33 6.41
CA THR A 31 5.49 18.92 6.76
C THR A 31 6.57 18.31 5.89
N ALA A 32 7.56 19.09 5.48
CA ALA A 32 8.75 18.63 4.78
C ALA A 32 9.99 18.87 5.65
N PHE A 33 10.97 17.97 5.54
CA PHE A 33 12.19 17.96 6.36
C PHE A 33 13.44 18.06 5.46
N PRO A 34 13.64 19.15 4.70
CA PRO A 34 14.67 19.23 3.65
C PRO A 34 16.11 19.23 4.16
N LYS A 35 16.33 19.34 5.48
CA LYS A 35 17.66 19.26 6.10
C LYS A 35 18.08 17.85 6.43
N THR A 36 17.14 16.93 6.60
CA THR A 36 17.34 15.55 7.08
C THR A 36 16.81 14.51 6.12
N VAL A 37 16.00 14.92 5.15
CA VAL A 37 15.49 14.07 4.08
C VAL A 37 16.03 14.60 2.75
N ALA A 38 16.93 13.83 2.12
CA ALA A 38 17.43 14.13 0.78
C ALA A 38 16.31 14.04 -0.23
N ALA A 39 16.45 14.77 -1.37
CA ALA A 39 15.53 14.64 -2.48
C ALA A 39 15.46 13.20 -2.96
N GLY A 40 14.25 12.68 -3.19
CA GLY A 40 14.02 11.33 -3.63
C GLY A 40 12.69 11.20 -4.37
N ASN A 41 12.42 10.01 -4.87
CA ASN A 41 11.15 9.62 -5.46
C ASN A 41 10.57 8.53 -4.55
N TYR A 42 10.22 8.93 -3.32
CA TYR A 42 9.78 7.99 -2.30
C TYR A 42 8.32 7.60 -2.55
N SER A 43 8.08 6.30 -2.77
CA SER A 43 6.76 5.77 -3.12
C SER A 43 6.12 4.99 -1.99
N GLY A 44 6.78 3.98 -1.42
CA GLY A 44 6.21 3.12 -0.38
C GLY A 44 6.90 3.23 0.96
N ILE A 45 6.18 2.94 2.06
CA ILE A 45 6.68 2.99 3.42
C ILE A 45 6.15 1.84 4.27
N ALA A 46 7.01 1.20 5.07
CA ALA A 46 6.64 0.17 6.04
C ALA A 46 7.28 0.42 7.40
N HIS A 47 6.54 0.25 8.49
CA HIS A 47 7.10 0.28 9.84
C HIS A 47 7.92 -0.97 10.11
N LEU A 48 9.17 -0.82 10.51
CA LEU A 48 10.05 -1.94 10.89
C LEU A 48 10.01 -2.23 12.39
N HIS A 49 10.45 -1.29 13.20
CA HIS A 49 10.46 -1.34 14.65
C HIS A 49 10.65 0.07 15.24
N ASP A 50 10.27 0.30 16.46
CA ASP A 50 10.41 1.57 17.19
C ASP A 50 9.99 2.79 16.34
N ASP A 51 10.92 3.70 16.04
CA ASP A 51 10.74 4.85 15.17
C ASP A 51 11.40 4.67 13.77
N ILE A 52 11.76 3.42 13.42
CA ILE A 52 12.42 3.07 12.16
C ILE A 52 11.43 2.52 11.13
N TYR A 53 11.53 3.04 9.92
CA TYR A 53 10.69 2.71 8.78
C TYR A 53 11.55 2.38 7.56
N ALA A 54 11.12 1.39 6.78
CA ALA A 54 11.68 1.13 5.45
C ALA A 54 10.90 1.95 4.41
N VAL A 55 11.62 2.62 3.52
CA VAL A 55 11.05 3.46 2.46
C VAL A 55 11.66 3.08 1.12
N VAL A 56 10.84 2.73 0.15
CA VAL A 56 11.29 2.48 -1.23
C VAL A 56 11.23 3.74 -2.07
N SER A 57 12.03 3.75 -3.14
CA SER A 57 12.05 4.81 -4.14
C SER A 57 11.87 4.20 -5.53
N ASP A 58 10.99 4.77 -6.34
CA ASP A 58 10.67 4.30 -7.69
C ASP A 58 11.86 4.38 -8.65
N LYS A 59 12.79 5.32 -8.43
CA LYS A 59 13.92 5.58 -9.33
C LYS A 59 15.29 5.28 -8.72
N SER A 60 15.34 4.61 -7.57
CA SER A 60 16.63 4.25 -6.96
C SER A 60 17.19 2.96 -7.55
N ASP A 61 18.27 3.09 -8.31
CA ASP A 61 19.06 1.95 -8.79
C ASP A 61 20.04 1.40 -7.74
N SER A 62 20.13 2.04 -6.58
CA SER A 62 21.23 1.83 -5.64
C SER A 62 20.81 1.29 -4.27
N ALA A 63 19.50 1.18 -4.00
CA ALA A 63 18.99 0.66 -2.74
C ALA A 63 17.79 -0.24 -2.93
N LEU A 64 17.70 -1.26 -2.09
CA LEU A 64 16.47 -2.03 -1.96
C LEU A 64 15.40 -1.17 -1.27
N TYR A 65 15.76 -0.52 -0.19
CA TYR A 65 14.98 0.48 0.54
C TYR A 65 15.91 1.38 1.37
N PHE A 66 15.40 2.53 1.77
CA PHE A 66 16.06 3.43 2.72
C PHE A 66 15.50 3.19 4.12
N ASN A 67 16.32 3.40 5.14
CA ASN A 67 15.86 3.47 6.51
C ASN A 67 15.56 4.92 6.88
N PHE A 68 14.36 5.15 7.39
CA PHE A 68 13.92 6.45 7.88
C PHE A 68 13.67 6.37 9.38
N ARG A 69 14.10 7.37 10.13
CA ARG A 69 13.62 7.62 11.48
C ARG A 69 12.48 8.62 11.41
N ILE A 70 11.32 8.25 11.97
CA ILE A 70 10.13 9.11 11.99
C ILE A 70 9.63 9.22 13.41
N GLN A 71 9.78 10.40 14.02
CA GLN A 71 9.31 10.68 15.37
C GLN A 71 8.00 11.42 15.33
N VAL A 72 7.06 10.93 16.12
CA VAL A 72 5.69 11.40 16.20
C VAL A 72 5.38 11.80 17.64
N ASN A 73 4.78 12.96 17.82
CA ASN A 73 4.33 13.41 19.13
C ASN A 73 3.29 12.42 19.70
N PRO A 74 3.52 11.84 20.89
CA PRO A 74 2.69 10.77 21.43
C PRO A 74 1.27 11.22 21.86
N LYS A 75 1.00 12.52 21.91
CA LYS A 75 -0.31 13.07 22.27
C LYS A 75 -1.09 13.59 21.07
N THR A 76 -0.39 14.15 20.09
CA THR A 76 -1.04 14.83 18.96
C THR A 76 -0.94 14.05 17.66
N GLY A 77 0.01 13.13 17.52
CA GLY A 77 0.31 12.45 16.29
C GLY A 77 1.00 13.34 15.25
N GLU A 78 1.42 14.55 15.60
CA GLU A 78 2.19 15.43 14.71
C GLU A 78 3.61 14.89 14.51
N LEU A 79 4.16 15.08 13.32
CA LEU A 79 5.55 14.75 13.03
C LEU A 79 6.49 15.74 13.72
N GLU A 80 7.37 15.23 14.57
CA GLU A 80 8.39 16.03 15.25
C GLU A 80 9.71 16.03 14.47
N GLN A 81 10.10 14.86 13.94
CA GLN A 81 11.31 14.70 13.16
C GLN A 81 11.12 13.61 12.11
N VAL A 82 11.68 13.83 10.93
CA VAL A 82 11.87 12.80 9.89
C VAL A 82 13.29 12.91 9.37
N GLU A 83 13.98 11.78 9.30
CA GLU A 83 15.38 11.70 8.92
C GLU A 83 15.61 10.48 8.03
N ASN A 84 16.25 10.67 6.88
CA ASN A 84 16.72 9.57 6.04
C ASN A 84 18.10 9.12 6.55
N LEU A 85 18.17 7.91 7.09
CA LEU A 85 19.37 7.30 7.63
C LEU A 85 20.22 6.60 6.55
N GLY A 86 19.79 6.63 5.29
CA GLY A 86 20.44 5.94 4.20
C GLY A 86 20.02 4.47 4.06
N PHE A 87 20.83 3.73 3.33
CA PHE A 87 20.63 2.29 3.21
C PHE A 87 21.09 1.58 4.45
N THR A 88 20.37 0.55 4.88
CA THR A 88 20.79 -0.27 6.01
C THR A 88 21.31 0.59 7.15
N GLU A 89 20.41 1.20 7.93
CA GLU A 89 20.68 1.95 9.17
C GLU A 89 22.17 2.31 9.39
N ARG A 90 22.66 3.30 8.68
CA ARG A 90 23.98 3.86 8.98
C ARG A 90 23.87 4.72 10.23
N THR A 91 24.46 4.23 11.30
CA THR A 91 24.52 4.93 12.60
C THR A 91 25.40 6.19 12.56
N ASP A 92 26.15 6.41 11.47
CA ASP A 92 27.05 7.56 11.31
C ASP A 92 26.35 8.81 10.73
N GLY A 93 25.04 8.74 10.47
CA GLY A 93 24.25 9.86 9.93
C GLY A 93 24.61 10.24 8.49
N THR A 94 25.42 9.46 7.80
CA THR A 94 25.73 9.71 6.39
C THR A 94 24.57 9.25 5.52
N LEU A 95 24.02 10.17 4.74
CA LEU A 95 23.11 9.82 3.66
C LEU A 95 23.83 8.93 2.65
N ASN A 96 23.08 8.16 1.91
CA ASN A 96 23.61 7.33 0.83
C ASN A 96 24.58 8.13 -0.04
N ASP A 97 25.79 7.60 -0.23
CA ASP A 97 26.82 8.22 -1.07
C ASP A 97 26.59 8.01 -2.59
N GLY A 98 25.42 7.48 -2.96
CA GLY A 98 25.06 7.22 -4.35
C GLY A 98 25.79 6.05 -4.99
N LYS A 99 26.54 5.25 -4.23
CA LYS A 99 27.20 4.08 -4.81
C LYS A 99 26.19 2.98 -5.07
N PRO A 100 26.12 2.46 -6.30
CA PRO A 100 25.21 1.39 -6.61
C PRO A 100 25.59 0.11 -5.86
N TRP A 101 24.58 -0.64 -5.41
CA TRP A 101 24.77 -2.00 -4.95
C TRP A 101 25.26 -2.85 -6.12
N LEU A 102 26.34 -3.58 -5.92
CA LEU A 102 26.85 -4.52 -6.93
C LEU A 102 25.78 -5.58 -7.21
N GLY A 103 25.27 -5.63 -8.44
CA GLY A 103 24.32 -6.64 -8.91
C GLY A 103 22.85 -6.21 -8.95
N LEU A 104 22.50 -4.96 -8.67
CA LEU A 104 21.16 -4.46 -8.94
C LEU A 104 20.90 -4.40 -10.46
N GLU A 105 19.83 -5.05 -10.89
CA GLU A 105 19.28 -4.81 -12.22
C GLU A 105 18.67 -3.41 -12.24
N LYS A 106 19.01 -2.59 -13.20
CA LYS A 106 18.41 -1.26 -13.38
C LYS A 106 16.92 -1.37 -13.70
N GLY A 107 16.12 -0.44 -13.18
CA GLY A 107 14.72 -0.30 -13.55
C GLY A 107 13.76 -1.18 -12.75
N PHE A 108 14.02 -1.40 -11.48
CA PHE A 108 13.07 -2.10 -10.60
C PHE A 108 11.78 -1.34 -10.40
N ASP A 109 11.85 0.00 -10.34
CA ASP A 109 10.67 0.83 -10.15
C ASP A 109 9.86 0.35 -8.92
N HIS A 110 10.47 0.51 -7.73
CA HIS A 110 9.89 0.05 -6.47
C HIS A 110 8.81 1.01 -6.01
N GLU A 111 7.56 0.53 -5.89
CA GLU A 111 6.41 1.36 -5.60
C GLU A 111 5.85 1.15 -4.19
N ALA A 112 5.80 -0.09 -3.72
CA ALA A 112 5.26 -0.38 -2.40
C ALA A 112 6.16 -1.33 -1.61
N ILE A 113 6.07 -1.24 -0.28
CA ILE A 113 6.79 -2.10 0.65
C ILE A 113 5.94 -2.41 1.88
N VAL A 114 5.98 -3.66 2.35
CA VAL A 114 5.31 -4.06 3.57
C VAL A 114 6.13 -5.07 4.36
N LYS A 115 6.18 -4.93 5.68
CA LYS A 115 6.76 -5.93 6.59
C LYS A 115 5.78 -7.09 6.76
N VAL A 116 6.23 -8.33 6.47
CA VAL A 116 5.40 -9.54 6.57
C VAL A 116 5.80 -10.46 7.73
N SER A 117 6.99 -10.24 8.31
CA SER A 117 7.45 -10.90 9.53
C SER A 117 8.50 -10.02 10.22
N ASP A 118 9.00 -10.45 11.38
CA ASP A 118 10.09 -9.71 12.06
C ASP A 118 11.41 -9.74 11.30
N SER A 119 11.54 -10.62 10.33
CA SER A 119 12.77 -10.80 9.55
C SER A 119 12.61 -10.59 8.04
N THR A 120 11.39 -10.38 7.54
CA THR A 120 11.15 -10.28 6.09
C THR A 120 10.14 -9.19 5.74
N LEU A 121 10.31 -8.68 4.52
CA LEU A 121 9.41 -7.70 3.89
C LEU A 121 9.12 -8.10 2.45
N VAL A 122 8.03 -7.58 1.90
CA VAL A 122 7.65 -7.73 0.49
C VAL A 122 7.70 -6.37 -0.17
N ILE A 123 8.27 -6.31 -1.37
CA ILE A 123 8.34 -5.12 -2.22
C ILE A 123 7.58 -5.38 -3.52
N ALA A 124 6.77 -4.42 -3.94
CA ALA A 124 6.18 -4.36 -5.26
C ALA A 124 7.08 -3.56 -6.22
N SER A 125 7.24 -4.05 -7.44
CA SER A 125 8.02 -3.39 -8.49
C SER A 125 7.18 -3.24 -9.74
N GLU A 126 6.94 -1.99 -10.17
CA GLU A 126 6.15 -1.67 -11.34
C GLU A 126 6.82 -2.16 -12.62
N GLY A 127 8.10 -1.86 -12.82
CA GLY A 127 8.83 -2.15 -14.04
C GLY A 127 8.83 -3.61 -14.50
N TYR A 128 8.55 -4.53 -13.59
CA TYR A 128 8.48 -5.97 -13.88
C TYR A 128 7.16 -6.63 -13.49
N CYS A 129 6.16 -5.89 -13.00
CA CYS A 129 4.89 -6.41 -12.49
C CYS A 129 5.12 -7.54 -11.47
N ARG A 130 5.89 -7.29 -10.43
CA ARG A 130 6.35 -8.30 -9.47
C ARG A 130 6.11 -7.89 -8.04
N LEU A 131 5.91 -8.93 -7.22
CA LEU A 131 6.08 -8.87 -5.77
C LEU A 131 7.24 -9.78 -5.40
N LYS A 132 8.16 -9.29 -4.56
CA LYS A 132 9.29 -10.07 -4.08
C LYS A 132 9.44 -9.95 -2.57
N GLU A 133 9.69 -11.08 -1.91
CA GLU A 133 10.04 -11.13 -0.50
C GLU A 133 11.56 -11.10 -0.32
N TYR A 134 12.00 -10.28 0.61
CA TYR A 134 13.41 -10.13 0.97
C TYR A 134 13.61 -10.21 2.49
N PRO A 135 14.79 -10.64 2.97
CA PRO A 135 15.13 -10.47 4.37
C PRO A 135 15.27 -8.99 4.71
N ILE A 136 14.89 -8.62 5.93
CA ILE A 136 15.22 -7.30 6.50
C ILE A 136 16.73 -7.29 6.77
N LEU A 137 17.41 -6.28 6.23
CA LEU A 137 18.85 -6.17 6.34
C LEU A 137 19.22 -5.64 7.73
N PRO A 138 20.27 -6.20 8.36
CA PRO A 138 20.73 -5.70 9.66
C PRO A 138 21.31 -4.29 9.52
N ILE A 139 21.07 -3.46 10.54
CA ILE A 139 21.44 -2.05 10.66
C ILE A 139 22.94 -1.79 10.46
N SER A 140 23.80 -2.70 10.91
CA SER A 140 25.25 -2.52 11.01
C SER A 140 26.05 -3.22 9.93
N ALA A 141 25.40 -3.70 8.86
CA ALA A 141 26.13 -4.40 7.81
C ALA A 141 27.03 -3.42 7.07
N ASP A 142 28.32 -3.68 7.10
CA ASP A 142 29.26 -3.07 6.16
C ASP A 142 28.79 -3.44 4.73
N THR A 143 28.20 -2.47 4.04
CA THR A 143 27.59 -2.66 2.74
C THR A 143 28.59 -3.13 1.66
N ALA A 144 29.89 -3.00 1.92
CA ALA A 144 30.94 -3.52 1.06
C ALA A 144 31.02 -5.07 1.10
N THR A 145 30.52 -5.71 2.14
CA THR A 145 30.58 -7.16 2.34
C THR A 145 29.25 -7.88 2.23
N VAL A 146 28.12 -7.16 2.33
CA VAL A 146 26.78 -7.74 2.16
C VAL A 146 26.35 -7.55 0.72
N GLY A 147 26.41 -8.60 -0.06
CA GLY A 147 25.81 -8.62 -1.41
C GLY A 147 24.31 -8.36 -1.36
N TYR A 148 23.71 -7.98 -2.51
CA TYR A 148 22.27 -7.82 -2.62
C TYR A 148 21.54 -9.07 -2.11
N PRO A 149 20.58 -8.94 -1.19
CA PRO A 149 19.93 -10.11 -0.61
C PRO A 149 19.15 -10.87 -1.69
N GLN A 150 19.30 -12.18 -1.71
CA GLN A 150 18.48 -13.02 -2.57
C GLN A 150 17.01 -12.95 -2.15
N ASN A 151 16.11 -12.85 -3.13
CA ASN A 151 14.69 -12.92 -2.85
C ASN A 151 14.32 -14.32 -2.34
N LEU A 152 13.50 -14.36 -1.29
CA LEU A 152 13.00 -15.59 -0.68
C LEU A 152 11.77 -16.12 -1.39
N TRP A 153 11.01 -15.24 -2.03
CA TRP A 153 9.82 -15.55 -2.81
C TRP A 153 9.61 -14.50 -3.89
N GLU A 154 8.98 -14.88 -5.01
CA GLU A 154 8.61 -13.98 -6.10
C GLU A 154 7.31 -14.41 -6.75
N SER A 155 6.44 -13.44 -7.01
CA SER A 155 5.26 -13.61 -7.86
C SER A 155 5.29 -12.58 -8.99
N ARG A 156 4.86 -13.00 -10.20
CA ARG A 156 4.87 -12.18 -11.41
C ARG A 156 3.53 -12.21 -12.11
N TRP A 157 3.12 -11.05 -12.61
CA TRP A 157 1.94 -10.94 -13.47
C TRP A 157 2.33 -10.61 -14.90
N PRO A 158 1.53 -11.02 -15.90
CA PRO A 158 1.78 -10.62 -17.28
C PRO A 158 1.63 -9.11 -17.43
N SER A 159 2.68 -8.42 -17.88
CA SER A 159 2.64 -6.98 -18.12
C SER A 159 1.57 -6.58 -19.17
N SER A 160 1.17 -7.53 -20.03
CA SER A 160 0.09 -7.33 -21.00
C SER A 160 -1.29 -7.09 -20.39
N GLU A 161 -1.51 -7.43 -19.13
CA GLU A 161 -2.78 -7.17 -18.42
C GLU A 161 -2.91 -5.70 -17.97
N PHE A 162 -1.80 -4.98 -17.84
CA PHE A 162 -1.75 -3.62 -17.34
C PHE A 162 -1.67 -2.59 -18.47
N TYR A 163 -2.12 -1.39 -18.21
CA TYR A 163 -1.72 -0.23 -19.01
C TYR A 163 -0.32 0.21 -18.57
N PRO A 164 0.49 0.79 -19.46
CA PRO A 164 1.80 1.31 -19.09
C PRO A 164 1.71 2.30 -17.93
N ASN A 165 2.59 2.19 -16.95
CA ASN A 165 2.67 3.02 -15.76
C ASN A 165 1.40 2.96 -14.88
N TYR A 166 0.74 1.77 -14.80
CA TYR A 166 -0.44 1.53 -13.98
C TYR A 166 -0.42 0.11 -13.41
N ASN A 167 0.70 -0.30 -12.85
CA ASN A 167 0.87 -1.64 -12.29
C ASN A 167 0.51 -1.70 -10.80
N PHE A 168 1.34 -2.37 -9.99
CA PHE A 168 1.15 -2.49 -8.55
C PHE A 168 1.88 -1.36 -7.83
N GLU A 169 1.13 -0.45 -7.25
CA GLU A 169 1.65 0.64 -6.42
C GLU A 169 1.33 0.47 -4.94
N SER A 170 0.70 -0.64 -4.54
CA SER A 170 0.21 -0.77 -3.18
C SER A 170 0.40 -2.17 -2.60
N LEU A 171 0.73 -2.22 -1.31
CA LEU A 171 0.82 -3.44 -0.51
C LEU A 171 0.29 -3.22 0.89
N ALA A 172 -0.48 -4.19 1.40
CA ALA A 172 -0.82 -4.24 2.81
C ALA A 172 -0.69 -5.66 3.35
N PHE A 173 -0.27 -5.80 4.59
CA PHE A 173 -0.19 -7.08 5.26
C PHE A 173 -1.08 -7.12 6.50
N ASP A 174 -2.07 -7.96 6.46
CA ASP A 174 -2.92 -8.28 7.61
C ASP A 174 -2.20 -9.36 8.46
N SER A 175 -1.55 -8.92 9.50
CA SER A 175 -0.78 -9.81 10.37
C SER A 175 -1.66 -10.76 11.21
N VAL A 176 -2.94 -10.43 11.40
CA VAL A 176 -3.88 -11.26 12.16
C VAL A 176 -4.31 -12.48 11.34
N HIS A 177 -4.71 -12.25 10.10
CA HIS A 177 -5.18 -13.31 9.20
C HIS A 177 -4.07 -13.87 8.31
N GLN A 178 -2.87 -13.29 8.34
CA GLN A 178 -1.73 -13.65 7.49
C GLN A 178 -2.08 -13.52 5.99
N TYR A 179 -2.70 -12.40 5.62
CA TYR A 179 -3.06 -12.07 4.25
C TYR A 179 -2.21 -10.93 3.69
N LEU A 180 -1.63 -11.16 2.51
CA LEU A 180 -0.99 -10.11 1.73
C LEU A 180 -1.99 -9.56 0.72
N TRP A 181 -2.18 -8.24 0.72
CA TRP A 181 -3.11 -7.53 -0.14
C TRP A 181 -2.37 -6.66 -1.14
N THR A 182 -2.87 -6.61 -2.37
CA THR A 182 -2.43 -5.67 -3.40
C THR A 182 -3.59 -5.31 -4.33
N ILE A 183 -3.48 -4.18 -5.00
CA ILE A 183 -4.44 -3.72 -6.00
C ILE A 183 -3.68 -2.98 -7.10
N PRO A 184 -3.99 -3.17 -8.40
CA PRO A 184 -3.40 -2.36 -9.45
C PRO A 184 -3.78 -0.88 -9.27
N GLU A 185 -2.90 0.03 -9.64
CA GLU A 185 -3.21 1.47 -9.57
C GLU A 185 -4.46 1.83 -10.37
N SER A 186 -4.61 1.25 -11.55
CA SER A 186 -5.73 1.55 -12.44
C SER A 186 -6.42 0.31 -13.01
N THR A 187 -7.46 0.52 -13.81
CA THR A 187 -8.24 -0.52 -14.48
C THR A 187 -7.36 -1.39 -15.36
N LEU A 188 -7.48 -2.72 -15.25
CA LEU A 188 -6.78 -3.65 -16.12
C LEU A 188 -7.33 -3.58 -17.56
N ARG A 189 -6.49 -3.88 -18.57
CA ARG A 189 -6.87 -3.81 -19.99
C ARG A 189 -8.11 -4.62 -20.32
N LYS A 190 -8.30 -5.76 -19.69
CA LYS A 190 -9.48 -6.60 -19.90
C LYS A 190 -10.76 -6.05 -19.25
N ASP A 191 -10.63 -5.25 -18.21
CA ASP A 191 -11.76 -4.70 -17.45
C ASP A 191 -12.23 -3.35 -17.96
N GLY A 192 -11.45 -2.70 -18.83
CA GLY A 192 -11.84 -1.42 -19.43
C GLY A 192 -10.68 -0.50 -19.74
N GLN A 193 -10.91 0.79 -19.60
CA GLN A 193 -9.92 1.85 -19.80
C GLN A 193 -9.77 2.67 -18.53
N PRO A 194 -8.56 3.19 -18.23
CA PRO A 194 -8.37 4.12 -17.14
C PRO A 194 -9.30 5.34 -17.23
N ALA A 195 -9.84 5.73 -16.10
CA ALA A 195 -10.69 6.91 -15.99
C ALA A 195 -9.90 8.18 -16.28
N THR A 196 -10.49 9.07 -17.08
CA THR A 196 -9.95 10.39 -17.39
C THR A 196 -11.03 11.45 -17.25
N PRO A 197 -10.64 12.74 -17.11
CA PRO A 197 -11.61 13.83 -17.07
C PRO A 197 -12.56 13.89 -18.28
N GLN A 198 -12.14 13.34 -19.43
CA GLN A 198 -12.85 13.45 -20.70
C GLN A 198 -13.70 12.22 -21.03
N ASN A 199 -13.32 11.02 -20.58
CA ASN A 199 -14.05 9.80 -20.96
C ASN A 199 -15.25 9.48 -20.05
N GLY A 200 -15.33 10.11 -18.87
CA GLY A 200 -16.45 9.92 -17.93
C GLY A 200 -16.52 8.55 -17.27
N LEU A 201 -15.48 7.75 -17.40
CA LEU A 201 -15.41 6.42 -16.82
C LEU A 201 -15.08 6.48 -15.32
N THR A 202 -15.19 5.36 -14.66
CA THR A 202 -14.67 5.08 -13.32
C THR A 202 -13.67 3.94 -13.42
N ASN A 203 -12.60 4.00 -12.62
CA ASN A 203 -11.69 2.88 -12.51
C ASN A 203 -12.35 1.74 -11.74
N GLN A 204 -12.38 0.57 -12.36
CA GLN A 204 -12.82 -0.69 -11.77
C GLN A 204 -11.59 -1.58 -11.58
N LEU A 205 -11.27 -1.89 -10.33
CA LEU A 205 -10.02 -2.50 -9.94
C LEU A 205 -10.24 -3.86 -9.30
N ARG A 206 -9.21 -4.70 -9.32
CA ARG A 206 -9.19 -6.01 -8.68
C ARG A 206 -8.34 -5.96 -7.43
N LEU A 207 -8.98 -5.85 -6.25
CA LEU A 207 -8.29 -6.04 -4.98
C LEU A 207 -7.99 -7.52 -4.82
N MET A 208 -6.71 -7.86 -4.68
CA MET A 208 -6.21 -9.22 -4.59
C MET A 208 -5.74 -9.52 -3.17
N ARG A 209 -6.17 -10.66 -2.63
CA ARG A 209 -5.74 -11.22 -1.37
C ARG A 209 -4.95 -12.50 -1.64
N LEU A 210 -3.73 -12.56 -1.18
CA LEU A 210 -2.93 -13.78 -1.14
C LEU A 210 -2.97 -14.34 0.29
N ASP A 211 -3.39 -15.60 0.45
CA ASP A 211 -3.30 -16.33 1.72
C ASP A 211 -1.83 -16.68 1.99
N TRP A 212 -1.11 -15.70 2.54
CA TRP A 212 0.33 -15.75 2.78
C TRP A 212 0.70 -16.85 3.75
N GLY A 213 -0.08 -17.02 4.82
CA GLY A 213 0.15 -18.05 5.83
C GLY A 213 0.11 -19.45 5.24
N LYS A 214 -0.96 -19.79 4.53
CA LYS A 214 -1.07 -21.10 3.86
C LYS A 214 0.01 -21.33 2.82
N MET A 215 0.30 -20.33 2.01
CA MET A 215 1.32 -20.44 0.98
C MET A 215 2.69 -20.78 1.59
N LYS A 216 3.08 -20.10 2.68
CA LYS A 216 4.34 -20.32 3.38
C LYS A 216 4.38 -21.69 4.07
N GLU A 217 3.29 -22.09 4.72
CA GLU A 217 3.17 -23.39 5.37
C GLU A 217 3.35 -24.55 4.38
N GLU A 218 2.68 -24.51 3.23
CA GLU A 218 2.81 -25.54 2.20
C GLU A 218 4.20 -25.57 1.55
N SER A 219 4.80 -24.39 1.33
CA SER A 219 6.18 -24.30 0.80
C SER A 219 7.19 -24.96 1.73
N SER A 220 7.06 -24.74 3.04
CA SER A 220 7.94 -25.37 4.05
C SER A 220 7.79 -26.91 4.11
N LYS A 221 6.57 -27.41 3.94
CA LYS A 221 6.31 -28.86 3.90
C LYS A 221 6.91 -29.52 2.66
N GLU A 222 6.87 -28.86 1.51
CA GLU A 222 7.46 -29.36 0.26
C GLU A 222 8.99 -29.35 0.27
N GLU A 223 9.64 -28.32 0.83
CA GLU A 223 11.08 -28.29 0.99
C GLU A 223 11.59 -29.45 1.87
N ASN A 224 10.86 -29.76 2.93
CA ASN A 224 11.19 -30.89 3.79
C ASN A 224 10.94 -32.26 3.13
N SER A 225 10.09 -32.33 2.10
CA SER A 225 9.76 -33.59 1.40
C SER A 225 10.60 -33.85 0.14
N LYS A 226 11.22 -32.81 -0.44
CA LYS A 226 12.00 -32.93 -1.68
C LYS A 226 13.41 -33.44 -1.43
N LYS A 227 13.64 -34.71 -1.74
CA LYS A 227 14.97 -35.27 -2.06
C LYS A 227 15.29 -35.23 -3.56
N ASP A 228 14.43 -34.68 -4.42
CA ASP A 228 14.58 -34.76 -5.87
C ASP A 228 14.33 -33.41 -6.56
N GLY A 229 15.26 -33.02 -7.42
CA GLY A 229 15.54 -31.67 -7.90
C GLY A 229 14.65 -31.09 -9.01
N SER A 230 13.33 -31.07 -8.91
CA SER A 230 12.49 -30.35 -9.87
C SER A 230 12.00 -29.01 -9.32
N LYS A 231 12.53 -27.91 -9.86
CA LYS A 231 12.02 -26.53 -9.61
C LYS A 231 10.70 -26.34 -10.37
N GLU A 232 9.57 -26.39 -9.70
CA GLU A 232 8.30 -25.98 -10.26
C GLU A 232 8.20 -24.42 -10.26
N ASN A 233 7.67 -23.83 -11.33
CA ASN A 233 7.55 -22.37 -11.48
C ASN A 233 6.66 -21.79 -10.36
N SER A 234 7.19 -20.93 -9.52
CA SER A 234 6.52 -20.31 -8.35
C SER A 234 5.19 -19.64 -8.69
N SER A 235 5.10 -18.93 -9.81
CA SER A 235 3.90 -18.18 -10.22
C SER A 235 2.64 -19.03 -10.46
N LYS A 236 2.78 -20.32 -10.78
CA LYS A 236 1.62 -21.24 -10.93
C LYS A 236 1.08 -21.70 -9.57
N LYS A 237 1.92 -21.69 -8.55
CA LYS A 237 1.59 -22.14 -7.20
C LYS A 237 0.79 -21.09 -6.46
N ASP A 238 1.16 -19.81 -6.64
CA ASP A 238 0.58 -18.69 -5.90
C ASP A 238 -0.89 -18.42 -6.22
N SER A 239 -1.31 -18.66 -7.45
CA SER A 239 -2.70 -18.47 -7.87
C SER A 239 -3.72 -19.33 -7.11
N ARG A 240 -3.28 -20.42 -6.48
CA ARG A 240 -4.14 -21.30 -5.65
C ARG A 240 -4.55 -20.63 -4.32
N TYR A 241 -3.77 -19.64 -3.88
CA TYR A 241 -3.97 -18.94 -2.61
C TYR A 241 -4.55 -17.55 -2.81
N MET A 242 -4.85 -17.17 -4.06
CA MET A 242 -5.32 -15.83 -4.40
C MET A 242 -6.84 -15.78 -4.46
N THR A 243 -7.40 -14.77 -3.79
CA THR A 243 -8.80 -14.37 -3.87
C THR A 243 -8.89 -12.95 -4.40
N THR A 244 -9.89 -12.64 -5.20
CA THR A 244 -10.09 -11.32 -5.79
C THR A 244 -11.42 -10.73 -5.33
N TYR A 245 -11.44 -9.42 -5.12
CA TYR A 245 -12.63 -8.61 -4.83
C TYR A 245 -12.74 -7.49 -5.85
N ALA A 246 -13.96 -7.11 -6.22
CA ALA A 246 -14.19 -6.00 -7.12
C ALA A 246 -14.19 -4.67 -6.33
N TYR A 247 -13.35 -3.72 -6.74
CA TYR A 247 -13.26 -2.39 -6.16
C TYR A 247 -13.57 -1.33 -7.21
N GLN A 248 -14.41 -0.36 -6.90
CA GLN A 248 -14.73 0.74 -7.80
C GLN A 248 -14.33 2.08 -7.18
N MET A 249 -13.50 2.83 -7.89
CA MET A 249 -13.12 4.18 -7.51
C MET A 249 -14.26 5.17 -7.78
N ASP A 250 -14.13 6.39 -7.27
CA ASP A 250 -15.02 7.49 -7.65
C ASP A 250 -14.74 7.96 -9.08
N GLN A 251 -15.63 8.81 -9.60
CA GLN A 251 -15.37 9.50 -10.85
C GLN A 251 -14.32 10.61 -10.70
N PRO A 252 -13.62 10.99 -11.79
CA PRO A 252 -12.77 12.17 -11.81
C PRO A 252 -13.46 13.41 -11.26
N SER A 253 -12.77 14.15 -10.37
CA SER A 253 -13.33 15.35 -9.73
C SER A 253 -13.38 16.57 -10.66
N THR A 254 -12.73 16.49 -11.80
CA THR A 254 -12.67 17.57 -12.80
C THR A 254 -13.04 17.05 -14.19
N ARG A 255 -13.55 17.96 -15.05
CA ARG A 255 -13.77 17.73 -16.49
C ARG A 255 -12.78 18.55 -17.34
N LYS A 256 -11.83 19.23 -16.72
CA LYS A 256 -10.82 20.03 -17.41
C LYS A 256 -9.81 19.14 -18.13
N LYS A 257 -9.30 19.59 -19.26
CA LYS A 257 -8.21 18.91 -19.96
C LYS A 257 -6.92 19.06 -19.17
N ALA A 258 -6.23 17.96 -18.93
CA ALA A 258 -4.92 17.91 -18.33
C ALA A 258 -3.82 17.75 -19.41
N ASP A 259 -2.60 18.11 -19.05
CA ASP A 259 -1.37 17.72 -19.75
C ASP A 259 -0.90 16.37 -19.22
N ILE A 260 -0.90 16.21 -17.87
CA ILE A 260 -0.68 14.95 -17.19
C ILE A 260 -1.88 14.69 -16.27
N TYR A 261 -2.42 13.50 -16.33
CA TYR A 261 -3.52 13.06 -15.48
C TYR A 261 -3.30 11.62 -15.03
N VAL A 262 -3.34 11.41 -13.73
CA VAL A 262 -3.26 10.08 -13.11
C VAL A 262 -4.38 9.99 -12.09
N MET A 263 -5.11 8.88 -12.10
CA MET A 263 -6.13 8.59 -11.11
C MET A 263 -6.10 7.10 -10.79
N GLY A 264 -5.80 6.79 -9.53
CA GLY A 264 -5.61 5.41 -9.11
C GLY A 264 -5.66 5.23 -7.59
N VAL A 265 -5.50 3.98 -7.19
CA VAL A 265 -5.18 3.62 -5.81
C VAL A 265 -3.66 3.64 -5.67
N SER A 266 -3.16 4.54 -4.85
CA SER A 266 -1.72 4.69 -4.63
C SER A 266 -1.20 3.86 -3.47
N GLU A 267 -2.03 3.55 -2.45
CA GLU A 267 -1.56 2.69 -1.36
C GLU A 267 -2.71 2.01 -0.61
N LEU A 268 -2.37 0.90 0.04
CA LEU A 268 -3.20 0.14 0.96
C LEU A 268 -2.56 0.10 2.35
N CYS A 269 -3.37 0.02 3.41
CA CYS A 269 -2.86 -0.23 4.74
C CYS A 269 -3.83 -1.11 5.53
N ALA A 270 -3.35 -2.23 6.06
CA ALA A 270 -4.17 -3.14 6.86
C ALA A 270 -4.29 -2.64 8.30
N LEU A 271 -5.51 -2.62 8.82
CA LEU A 271 -5.82 -2.30 10.20
C LEU A 271 -5.80 -3.56 11.08
N PRO A 272 -5.60 -3.42 12.40
CA PRO A 272 -5.48 -4.57 13.31
C PRO A 272 -6.71 -5.48 13.39
N ASP A 273 -7.82 -5.09 12.80
CA ASP A 273 -9.08 -5.86 12.76
C ASP A 273 -9.38 -6.45 11.37
N GLY A 274 -8.42 -6.44 10.46
CA GLY A 274 -8.54 -7.00 9.11
C GLY A 274 -9.27 -6.10 8.10
N GLN A 275 -9.71 -4.91 8.51
CA GLN A 275 -10.18 -3.89 7.58
C GLN A 275 -8.98 -3.26 6.84
N LEU A 276 -9.22 -2.67 5.68
CA LEU A 276 -8.19 -2.01 4.89
C LEU A 276 -8.51 -0.51 4.74
N LEU A 277 -7.48 0.30 4.88
CA LEU A 277 -7.47 1.67 4.37
C LEU A 277 -7.02 1.63 2.91
N VAL A 278 -7.70 2.39 2.08
CA VAL A 278 -7.41 2.54 0.65
C VAL A 278 -7.19 4.02 0.36
N LEU A 279 -6.02 4.36 -0.14
CA LEU A 279 -5.67 5.72 -0.56
C LEU A 279 -5.94 5.87 -2.05
N GLU A 280 -7.05 6.53 -2.41
CA GLU A 280 -7.31 6.96 -3.79
C GLU A 280 -6.67 8.32 -4.02
N ARG A 281 -5.98 8.48 -5.15
CA ARG A 281 -5.43 9.77 -5.56
C ARG A 281 -5.92 10.18 -6.95
N GLU A 282 -6.04 11.48 -7.18
CA GLU A 282 -6.28 12.12 -8.47
C GLU A 282 -5.27 13.23 -8.67
N VAL A 283 -4.32 13.04 -9.58
CA VAL A 283 -3.32 14.04 -9.98
C VAL A 283 -3.77 14.71 -11.26
N PHE A 284 -3.87 16.03 -11.23
CA PHE A 284 -4.21 16.87 -12.37
C PHE A 284 -3.14 17.93 -12.58
N ILE A 285 -2.46 17.90 -13.70
CA ILE A 285 -1.42 18.87 -14.05
C ILE A 285 -1.78 19.51 -15.40
N PRO A 286 -2.18 20.78 -15.43
CA PRO A 286 -2.45 21.52 -16.66
C PRO A 286 -1.12 21.93 -17.34
N LYS A 287 -1.18 22.25 -18.63
CA LYS A 287 0.00 22.60 -19.44
C LYS A 287 0.85 23.72 -18.80
N ILE A 288 0.23 24.71 -18.19
CA ILE A 288 0.93 25.84 -17.54
C ILE A 288 1.36 25.53 -16.11
N LYS A 289 1.10 24.32 -15.59
CA LYS A 289 1.39 23.85 -14.22
C LYS A 289 0.67 24.61 -13.09
N ILE A 290 0.33 25.88 -13.25
CA ILE A 290 -0.47 26.64 -12.27
C ILE A 290 -1.90 26.10 -12.25
N GLY A 291 -2.40 25.79 -11.06
CA GLY A 291 -3.66 25.10 -10.87
C GLY A 291 -3.56 23.57 -10.88
N ALA A 292 -2.32 23.02 -10.92
CA ALA A 292 -2.08 21.62 -10.64
C ALA A 292 -2.56 21.26 -9.25
N PHE A 293 -3.10 20.06 -9.10
CA PHE A 293 -3.53 19.54 -7.81
C PHE A 293 -3.34 18.02 -7.71
N CYS A 294 -3.17 17.55 -6.48
CA CYS A 294 -3.39 16.19 -6.09
C CYS A 294 -4.55 16.16 -5.08
N LYS A 295 -5.60 15.43 -5.40
CA LYS A 295 -6.73 15.17 -4.51
C LYS A 295 -6.63 13.74 -4.01
N CYS A 296 -6.57 13.58 -2.70
CA CYS A 296 -6.51 12.30 -2.02
C CYS A 296 -7.81 12.04 -1.27
N LYS A 297 -8.22 10.78 -1.24
CA LYS A 297 -9.34 10.27 -0.46
C LYS A 297 -8.93 9.01 0.28
N LEU A 298 -9.14 9.00 1.58
CA LEU A 298 -8.88 7.83 2.41
C LEU A 298 -10.21 7.10 2.65
N TYR A 299 -10.30 5.89 2.12
CA TYR A 299 -11.45 5.01 2.31
C TYR A 299 -11.15 3.89 3.28
N LEU A 300 -12.19 3.46 3.98
CA LEU A 300 -12.21 2.21 4.75
C LEU A 300 -13.05 1.18 4.00
N ILE A 301 -12.54 -0.04 3.90
CA ILE A 301 -13.24 -1.20 3.34
C ILE A 301 -13.11 -2.40 4.26
N ASN A 302 -14.06 -3.32 4.18
CA ASN A 302 -14.02 -4.61 4.90
C ASN A 302 -14.18 -5.76 3.88
N PRO A 303 -13.11 -6.17 3.22
CA PRO A 303 -13.21 -7.21 2.20
C PRO A 303 -13.55 -8.59 2.77
N LEU A 304 -13.13 -8.89 4.02
CA LEU A 304 -13.40 -10.19 4.65
C LEU A 304 -14.89 -10.43 4.94
N ASN A 305 -15.68 -9.36 5.05
CA ASN A 305 -17.13 -9.42 5.23
C ASN A 305 -17.89 -9.10 3.94
N SER A 306 -17.24 -9.23 2.79
CA SER A 306 -17.80 -8.90 1.49
C SER A 306 -17.79 -10.11 0.57
N GLU A 307 -18.60 -10.06 -0.48
CA GLU A 307 -18.63 -11.11 -1.50
C GLU A 307 -17.34 -11.12 -2.32
N GLU A 308 -16.75 -12.30 -2.44
CA GLU A 308 -15.56 -12.50 -3.26
C GLU A 308 -15.95 -12.44 -4.75
N PHE A 309 -15.16 -11.73 -5.54
CA PHE A 309 -15.22 -11.80 -6.99
C PHE A 309 -14.40 -13.01 -7.41
N SER A 310 -14.99 -14.20 -7.19
CA SER A 310 -14.32 -15.49 -7.31
C SER A 310 -13.95 -15.78 -8.76
N MET A 311 -12.69 -16.12 -8.98
CA MET A 311 -12.32 -16.90 -10.15
C MET A 311 -12.86 -18.34 -9.95
N LYS A 312 -14.10 -18.61 -10.40
CA LYS A 312 -14.64 -19.96 -10.49
C LYS A 312 -13.93 -20.73 -11.60
N GLU A 313 -12.64 -20.95 -11.48
CA GLU A 313 -11.90 -21.75 -12.46
C GLU A 313 -11.14 -22.89 -11.80
N LYS A 314 -11.51 -24.09 -12.24
CA LYS A 314 -10.66 -25.27 -12.11
C LYS A 314 -9.45 -25.04 -13.02
N PHE A 315 -8.30 -24.74 -12.44
CA PHE A 315 -7.07 -24.59 -13.20
C PHE A 315 -6.72 -25.90 -13.90
N SER A 316 -6.72 -25.87 -15.22
CA SER A 316 -6.07 -26.88 -16.05
C SER A 316 -4.55 -26.60 -15.99
N MET A 317 -3.74 -27.63 -15.76
CA MET A 317 -2.28 -27.54 -15.66
C MET A 317 -1.56 -27.00 -16.92
N LYS A 318 -2.27 -26.56 -17.95
CA LYS A 318 -1.72 -26.11 -19.24
C LYS A 318 -1.95 -24.63 -19.57
N GLU A 319 -2.71 -23.88 -18.76
CA GLU A 319 -3.03 -22.49 -19.11
C GLU A 319 -2.23 -21.50 -18.28
N LYS A 320 -1.70 -20.47 -19.00
CA LYS A 320 -1.09 -19.27 -18.41
C LYS A 320 -2.10 -18.60 -17.48
N PHE A 321 -1.64 -17.96 -16.41
CA PHE A 321 -2.45 -17.12 -15.52
C PHE A 321 -3.34 -16.20 -16.38
N SER A 322 -4.64 -16.43 -16.32
CA SER A 322 -5.64 -15.64 -17.05
C SER A 322 -6.82 -15.41 -16.11
N MET A 323 -7.06 -14.15 -15.76
CA MET A 323 -8.28 -13.75 -15.08
C MET A 323 -9.39 -13.69 -16.13
N LYS A 324 -10.23 -14.72 -16.31
CA LYS A 324 -11.17 -14.78 -17.44
C LYS A 324 -12.44 -13.96 -17.28
N GLU A 325 -12.95 -13.76 -16.07
CA GLU A 325 -14.17 -13.00 -15.86
C GLU A 325 -13.93 -11.48 -15.98
N LYS A 326 -14.81 -10.80 -16.72
CA LYS A 326 -14.87 -9.34 -16.78
C LYS A 326 -15.89 -8.81 -15.79
N PHE A 327 -15.72 -7.59 -15.34
CA PHE A 327 -16.77 -6.89 -14.61
C PHE A 327 -18.04 -6.71 -15.46
N SER A 328 -19.19 -6.85 -14.80
CA SER A 328 -20.53 -6.69 -15.40
C SER A 328 -21.38 -5.77 -14.54
N SER A 329 -22.61 -5.51 -14.97
CA SER A 329 -23.59 -4.75 -14.16
C SER A 329 -23.88 -5.38 -12.79
N ASP A 330 -23.74 -6.69 -12.70
CA ASP A 330 -24.08 -7.50 -11.52
C ASP A 330 -22.87 -7.79 -10.63
N THR A 331 -21.70 -7.19 -10.95
CA THR A 331 -20.48 -7.36 -10.16
C THR A 331 -20.67 -6.79 -8.75
N PRO A 332 -20.41 -7.59 -7.70
CA PRO A 332 -20.55 -7.15 -6.31
C PRO A 332 -19.33 -6.30 -5.90
N PHE A 333 -19.37 -5.00 -6.20
CA PHE A 333 -18.31 -4.11 -5.77
C PHE A 333 -18.29 -3.91 -4.27
N LEU A 334 -17.09 -3.87 -3.68
CA LEU A 334 -16.85 -3.59 -2.28
C LEU A 334 -17.51 -2.28 -1.85
N LYS A 335 -18.22 -2.32 -0.72
CA LYS A 335 -18.69 -1.10 -0.06
C LYS A 335 -17.51 -0.39 0.56
N LYS A 336 -17.33 0.89 0.23
CA LYS A 336 -16.29 1.74 0.77
C LYS A 336 -16.90 2.90 1.56
N ARG A 337 -16.26 3.30 2.64
CA ARG A 337 -16.65 4.43 3.46
C ARG A 337 -15.55 5.47 3.47
N LEU A 338 -15.86 6.69 3.03
CA LEU A 338 -14.92 7.80 3.08
C LEU A 338 -14.64 8.17 4.52
N LEU A 339 -13.37 8.16 4.92
CA LEU A 339 -12.91 8.65 6.22
C LEU A 339 -12.56 10.13 6.17
N THR A 340 -11.79 10.53 5.17
CA THR A 340 -11.40 11.93 4.93
C THR A 340 -10.96 12.13 3.48
N GLU A 341 -11.00 13.38 3.03
CA GLU A 341 -10.42 13.82 1.76
C GLU A 341 -9.66 15.14 1.93
N TRP A 342 -8.57 15.29 1.19
CA TRP A 342 -7.81 16.54 1.16
C TRP A 342 -7.29 16.82 -0.24
N LYS A 343 -6.90 18.08 -0.44
CA LYS A 343 -6.38 18.53 -1.73
C LYS A 343 -5.13 19.38 -1.51
N THR A 344 -4.07 19.03 -2.19
CA THR A 344 -2.84 19.79 -2.28
C THR A 344 -2.74 20.45 -3.66
N GLY A 345 -1.91 21.45 -3.82
CA GLY A 345 -1.88 22.11 -5.11
C GLY A 345 -0.78 23.15 -5.30
N LEU A 346 -0.64 23.54 -6.55
CA LEU A 346 0.30 24.56 -7.00
C LEU A 346 -0.45 25.78 -7.53
N SER A 347 -0.25 26.93 -6.89
CA SER A 347 -0.74 28.23 -7.34
C SER A 347 0.36 29.29 -7.19
N LEU A 348 0.11 30.50 -7.61
CA LEU A 348 1.07 31.62 -7.45
C LEU A 348 1.45 31.88 -5.98
N SER A 349 0.51 31.66 -5.05
CA SER A 349 0.69 31.90 -3.61
C SER A 349 0.90 30.63 -2.79
N LYS A 350 0.53 29.44 -3.33
CA LYS A 350 0.54 28.17 -2.60
C LYS A 350 1.39 27.13 -3.32
N ARG A 351 2.41 26.63 -2.66
CA ARG A 351 3.31 25.58 -3.14
C ARG A 351 3.23 24.37 -2.22
N SER A 352 2.05 23.75 -2.19
CA SER A 352 1.77 22.60 -1.31
C SER A 352 1.41 21.35 -2.08
N PHE A 353 1.72 21.29 -3.37
CA PHE A 353 1.47 20.09 -4.16
C PHE A 353 2.24 18.91 -3.55
N ALA A 354 1.53 17.82 -3.31
CA ALA A 354 2.05 16.59 -2.73
C ALA A 354 1.32 15.42 -3.38
N ASN A 355 2.06 14.59 -4.08
CA ASN A 355 1.60 13.35 -4.69
C ASN A 355 1.80 12.23 -3.66
N TYR A 356 0.79 11.97 -2.82
CA TYR A 356 0.89 10.94 -1.79
C TYR A 356 0.81 9.55 -2.39
N GLU A 357 1.85 8.74 -2.14
CA GLU A 357 2.00 7.39 -2.64
C GLU A 357 2.16 6.37 -1.51
N GLY A 358 2.98 6.65 -0.51
CA GLY A 358 3.20 5.74 0.61
C GLY A 358 2.28 5.99 1.80
N MET A 359 1.83 4.91 2.45
CA MET A 359 1.00 4.94 3.65
C MET A 359 1.27 3.72 4.55
N CYS A 360 1.51 3.93 5.84
CA CYS A 360 1.62 2.83 6.80
C CYS A 360 1.02 3.19 8.16
N LEU A 361 0.89 2.17 9.02
CA LEU A 361 0.62 2.40 10.44
C LEU A 361 1.85 3.00 11.11
N GLY A 362 1.63 4.12 11.81
CA GLY A 362 2.58 4.71 12.76
C GLY A 362 2.34 4.20 14.19
N PRO A 363 2.87 4.89 15.21
CA PRO A 363 2.67 4.50 16.60
C PRO A 363 1.23 4.69 17.05
N LYS A 364 0.86 4.02 18.14
CA LYS A 364 -0.34 4.36 18.90
C LYS A 364 -0.04 5.54 19.83
N LEU A 365 -0.98 6.46 19.92
CA LEU A 365 -0.91 7.59 20.84
C LEU A 365 -1.24 7.17 22.28
N GLU A 366 -0.97 8.05 23.25
CA GLU A 366 -1.26 7.83 24.68
C GLU A 366 -2.75 7.55 24.96
N ASP A 367 -3.66 8.07 24.13
CA ASP A 367 -5.10 7.84 24.21
C ASP A 367 -5.57 6.57 23.47
N GLY A 368 -4.66 5.76 22.94
CA GLY A 368 -4.92 4.54 22.19
C GLY A 368 -5.29 4.76 20.73
N SER A 369 -5.36 6.00 20.25
CA SER A 369 -5.59 6.31 18.82
C SER A 369 -4.42 5.84 17.97
N GLN A 370 -4.70 5.44 16.73
CA GLN A 370 -3.72 4.97 15.76
C GLN A 370 -3.29 6.09 14.83
N VAL A 371 -1.99 6.31 14.70
CA VAL A 371 -1.43 7.21 13.69
C VAL A 371 -1.29 6.48 12.37
N ILE A 372 -1.67 7.14 11.28
CA ILE A 372 -1.36 6.77 9.90
C ILE A 372 -0.31 7.77 9.41
N ILE A 373 0.80 7.26 8.88
CA ILE A 373 1.85 8.08 8.29
C ILE A 373 1.74 7.98 6.77
N LEU A 374 1.78 9.12 6.10
CA LEU A 374 1.78 9.23 4.64
C LEU A 374 3.03 9.98 4.19
N LEU A 375 3.58 9.57 3.06
CA LEU A 375 4.66 10.27 2.37
C LEU A 375 4.28 10.55 0.91
N SER A 376 4.89 11.58 0.32
CA SER A 376 4.65 11.94 -1.08
C SER A 376 5.91 11.78 -1.92
N ASP A 377 5.73 11.33 -3.17
CA ASP A 377 6.74 11.45 -4.20
C ASP A 377 6.91 12.93 -4.60
N SER A 378 8.16 13.37 -4.66
CA SER A 378 8.54 14.75 -5.02
C SER A 378 9.11 14.88 -6.43
N GLN A 379 9.23 13.78 -7.17
CA GLN A 379 9.92 13.74 -8.46
C GLN A 379 11.30 14.41 -8.39
N ASP A 380 12.16 13.95 -7.46
CA ASP A 380 13.47 14.54 -7.13
C ASP A 380 13.38 16.03 -6.79
N GLN A 381 12.35 16.45 -6.08
CA GLN A 381 12.05 17.84 -5.77
C GLN A 381 12.04 18.74 -7.02
N TYR A 382 11.35 18.27 -8.06
CA TYR A 382 11.31 18.86 -9.40
C TYR A 382 11.30 20.39 -9.39
N ALA A 383 12.32 20.97 -10.05
CA ALA A 383 12.54 22.43 -10.17
C ALA A 383 12.61 23.17 -8.81
N GLY A 384 12.89 22.49 -7.71
CA GLY A 384 12.85 23.06 -6.34
C GLY A 384 11.44 23.51 -5.89
N VAL A 385 10.40 23.07 -6.61
CA VAL A 385 8.99 23.44 -6.31
C VAL A 385 8.28 22.33 -5.55
N LEU A 386 8.53 21.08 -5.93
CA LEU A 386 8.01 19.91 -5.22
C LEU A 386 8.87 19.62 -3.99
N LYS A 387 8.30 18.92 -3.02
CA LYS A 387 8.97 18.54 -1.77
C LYS A 387 8.55 17.13 -1.39
N ASP A 388 9.43 16.46 -0.67
CA ASP A 388 9.11 15.22 0.02
C ASP A 388 8.25 15.57 1.25
N TRP A 389 6.93 15.53 1.07
CA TRP A 389 5.98 15.85 2.11
C TRP A 389 5.64 14.60 2.92
N PHE A 390 5.54 14.79 4.23
CA PHE A 390 5.00 13.83 5.16
C PHE A 390 3.73 14.37 5.80
N LYS A 391 2.77 13.51 6.07
CA LYS A 391 1.50 13.87 6.71
C LYS A 391 1.11 12.75 7.67
N THR A 392 0.44 13.11 8.76
CA THR A 392 -0.20 12.13 9.62
C THR A 392 -1.71 12.35 9.70
N ILE A 393 -2.42 11.24 9.82
CA ILE A 393 -3.85 11.18 10.10
C ILE A 393 -4.01 10.30 11.33
N VAL A 394 -4.78 10.75 12.32
CA VAL A 394 -5.05 9.99 13.55
C VAL A 394 -6.46 9.44 13.46
N ILE A 395 -6.56 8.13 13.63
CA ILE A 395 -7.83 7.41 13.62
C ILE A 395 -8.05 6.69 14.95
N ARG A 396 -9.31 6.50 15.30
CA ARG A 396 -9.72 5.76 16.51
C ARG A 396 -10.92 4.89 16.21
N LYS A 397 -10.97 3.74 16.84
CA LYS A 397 -12.11 2.83 16.79
C LYS A 397 -13.12 3.22 17.87
N GLU A 398 -14.35 3.59 17.49
CA GLU A 398 -15.42 4.05 18.36
C GLU A 398 -16.67 3.18 18.21
#